data_4bf3902ae6f5e8efe92589dd40f385ca
#
_entry.id   4bf3902ae6f5e8efe92589dd40f385ca
#
_cell.length_a   1.000
_cell.length_b   1.000
_cell.length_c   1.000
_cell.angle_alpha   90.00
_cell.angle_beta   90.00
_cell.angle_gamma   90.00
#
_symmetry.space_group_name_H-M   'P 1'
#
loop_
_entity.id
_entity.type
_entity.pdbx_description
1 polymer ?
#
loop_
_entity_poly.entity_id
_entity_poly.type
_entity_poly.pdbx_seq_one_letter_code
_entity_poly.pdbx_strand_id
1 'polypeptide(L)'
;MAPSRQRLARLGAVVGSALVLSACSLIGIEDAPLTALDPKGPFAQREDDLFWPVFWIATAVFVLVQAAILVAVFLFRDREGAKEAKQLHGSPKLEVLWTVIPALILAGIAVPTTAAVFDLTECGEGAIEIDVIGHQWWFEYRYPEAGVATANVMVIPAGQEVCAKLTSDDVIHNFWIPALNGKRYAIPGQTTELRLQADDPGEFWGHCAEFCGLSHSLMRARVQALPPAEYEAWLMEQLEPTPLPAEGTPEYDGYQVFLSRACTQCHTVRFDDDTASNIVPDDAFSGPELTHFASRNVFAGATLPDEGQTREDALKEWLSDPPSYKPGSFMPNLALTEQEIDDLIIWLESNQ
;
A
#
# COMPACT_ATOMS: atom_id res chain seq x y z
N MET A 1 3.90 -14.95 -57.86
CA MET A 1 5.17 -14.46 -57.28
C MET A 1 5.11 -14.68 -55.77
N ALA A 2 5.85 -15.65 -55.21
CA ALA A 2 5.90 -15.89 -53.79
C ALA A 2 6.67 -14.74 -53.08
N PRO A 3 6.22 -14.22 -51.94
CA PRO A 3 6.94 -13.17 -51.21
C PRO A 3 8.32 -13.69 -50.79
N SER A 4 9.35 -12.88 -51.01
CA SER A 4 10.73 -13.25 -50.65
C SER A 4 10.82 -13.48 -49.12
N ARG A 5 11.65 -14.46 -48.69
CA ARG A 5 11.89 -14.76 -47.26
C ARG A 5 12.22 -13.52 -46.43
N GLN A 6 12.83 -12.51 -47.04
CA GLN A 6 13.11 -11.22 -46.38
C GLN A 6 11.85 -10.36 -46.13
N ARG A 7 10.83 -10.41 -46.99
CA ARG A 7 9.57 -9.70 -46.77
C ARG A 7 8.75 -10.35 -45.66
N LEU A 8 8.73 -11.68 -45.60
CA LEU A 8 8.08 -12.44 -44.54
C LEU A 8 8.75 -12.19 -43.19
N ALA A 9 10.08 -12.15 -43.12
CA ALA A 9 10.81 -11.82 -41.89
C ALA A 9 10.55 -10.38 -41.41
N ARG A 10 10.46 -9.40 -42.31
CA ARG A 10 10.12 -8.02 -41.98
C ARG A 10 8.68 -7.88 -41.51
N LEU A 11 7.73 -8.57 -42.14
CA LEU A 11 6.35 -8.60 -41.73
C LEU A 11 6.20 -9.24 -40.33
N GLY A 12 6.89 -10.36 -40.10
CA GLY A 12 6.93 -11.02 -38.79
C GLY A 12 7.51 -10.15 -37.68
N ALA A 13 8.55 -9.38 -37.96
CA ALA A 13 9.14 -8.43 -37.03
C ALA A 13 8.18 -7.27 -36.70
N VAL A 14 7.51 -6.70 -37.71
CA VAL A 14 6.53 -5.61 -37.50
C VAL A 14 5.30 -6.10 -36.73
N VAL A 15 4.77 -7.27 -37.10
CA VAL A 15 3.61 -7.87 -36.36
C VAL A 15 4.00 -8.25 -34.96
N GLY A 16 5.18 -8.83 -34.72
CA GLY A 16 5.70 -9.13 -33.40
C GLY A 16 5.87 -7.89 -32.52
N SER A 17 6.41 -6.80 -33.10
CA SER A 17 6.53 -5.52 -32.40
C SER A 17 5.17 -4.90 -32.08
N ALA A 18 4.21 -4.96 -33.00
CA ALA A 18 2.85 -4.47 -32.79
C ALA A 18 2.12 -5.27 -31.69
N LEU A 19 2.32 -6.59 -31.65
CA LEU A 19 1.75 -7.46 -30.61
C LEU A 19 2.38 -7.19 -29.22
N VAL A 20 3.66 -6.92 -29.14
CA VAL A 20 4.34 -6.54 -27.89
C VAL A 20 3.87 -5.17 -27.40
N LEU A 21 3.70 -4.20 -28.30
CA LEU A 21 3.22 -2.86 -27.95
C LEU A 21 1.74 -2.83 -27.55
N SER A 22 0.92 -3.74 -28.09
CA SER A 22 -0.50 -3.86 -27.69
C SER A 22 -0.73 -4.69 -26.42
N ALA A 23 0.26 -5.44 -25.95
CA ALA A 23 0.14 -6.23 -24.72
C ALA A 23 -0.09 -5.36 -23.46
N CYS A 24 0.43 -4.14 -23.43
CA CYS A 24 0.22 -3.21 -22.32
C CYS A 24 -1.24 -2.71 -22.21
N SER A 25 -1.99 -2.62 -23.30
CA SER A 25 -3.40 -2.20 -23.28
C SER A 25 -4.38 -3.32 -22.94
N LEU A 26 -3.91 -4.58 -22.93
CA LEU A 26 -4.71 -5.76 -22.57
C LEU A 26 -4.66 -6.09 -21.08
N ILE A 27 -3.74 -5.48 -20.35
CA ILE A 27 -3.61 -5.62 -18.90
C ILE A 27 -4.28 -4.40 -18.31
N GLY A 28 -5.54 -4.46 -17.93
CA GLY A 28 -6.32 -3.35 -17.33
C GLY A 28 -5.57 -2.67 -16.15
N ILE A 29 -4.54 -1.89 -16.47
CA ILE A 29 -3.69 -1.20 -15.50
C ILE A 29 -4.49 -0.09 -14.80
N GLU A 30 -5.52 0.43 -15.46
CA GLU A 30 -6.37 1.51 -14.96
C GLU A 30 -7.20 1.10 -13.73
N ASP A 31 -7.48 -0.20 -13.54
CA ASP A 31 -8.26 -0.71 -12.41
C ASP A 31 -7.40 -1.45 -11.37
N ALA A 32 -6.07 -1.36 -11.46
CA ALA A 32 -5.20 -2.04 -10.50
C ALA A 32 -5.19 -1.28 -9.16
N PRO A 33 -5.60 -1.91 -8.04
CA PRO A 33 -5.81 -1.22 -6.76
C PRO A 33 -4.52 -0.64 -6.14
N LEU A 34 -3.35 -1.07 -6.60
CA LEU A 34 -2.03 -0.62 -6.13
C LEU A 34 -1.24 0.11 -7.22
N THR A 35 -1.91 0.69 -8.22
CA THR A 35 -1.21 1.46 -9.26
C THR A 35 -0.72 2.81 -8.71
N ALA A 36 0.53 3.16 -9.04
CA ALA A 36 1.09 4.49 -8.80
C ALA A 36 0.99 5.40 -10.05
N LEU A 37 0.39 4.90 -11.15
CA LEU A 37 0.27 5.61 -12.42
C LEU A 37 -1.12 6.25 -12.63
N ASP A 38 -1.95 6.21 -11.58
CA ASP A 38 -3.27 6.86 -11.55
C ASP A 38 -3.39 7.67 -10.24
N PRO A 39 -2.71 8.83 -10.17
CA PRO A 39 -2.70 9.66 -8.97
C PRO A 39 -4.10 10.17 -8.62
N LYS A 40 -4.45 10.13 -7.33
CA LYS A 40 -5.74 10.55 -6.79
C LYS A 40 -5.61 11.68 -5.75
N GLY A 41 -4.43 12.28 -5.68
CA GLY A 41 -4.14 13.40 -4.82
C GLY A 41 -2.91 14.18 -5.27
N PRO A 42 -2.71 15.39 -4.73
CA PRO A 42 -1.70 16.33 -5.23
C PRO A 42 -0.26 15.83 -5.05
N PHE A 43 -0.01 15.00 -4.03
CA PHE A 43 1.34 14.50 -3.76
C PHE A 43 1.71 13.38 -4.74
N ALA A 44 0.80 12.42 -4.99
CA ALA A 44 0.98 11.41 -6.03
C ALA A 44 1.08 12.04 -7.43
N GLN A 45 0.29 13.09 -7.71
CA GLN A 45 0.39 13.85 -8.96
C GLN A 45 1.77 14.48 -9.12
N ARG A 46 2.36 14.99 -8.03
CA ARG A 46 3.71 15.57 -8.05
C ARG A 46 4.77 14.54 -8.43
N GLU A 47 4.61 13.28 -7.99
CA GLU A 47 5.49 12.17 -8.37
C GLU A 47 5.29 11.77 -9.85
N ASP A 48 4.04 11.71 -10.31
CA ASP A 48 3.70 11.40 -11.70
C ASP A 48 4.26 12.46 -12.67
N ASP A 49 4.18 13.74 -12.32
CA ASP A 49 4.75 14.85 -13.10
C ASP A 49 6.28 14.73 -13.28
N LEU A 50 6.96 14.10 -12.33
CA LEU A 50 8.39 13.80 -12.44
C LEU A 50 8.67 12.51 -13.20
N PHE A 51 7.79 11.52 -13.07
CA PHE A 51 7.98 10.20 -13.68
C PHE A 51 7.99 10.27 -15.21
N TRP A 52 7.01 10.91 -15.84
CA TRP A 52 6.86 10.90 -17.29
C TRP A 52 8.01 11.54 -18.07
N PRO A 53 8.53 12.72 -17.70
CA PRO A 53 9.72 13.27 -18.34
C PRO A 53 10.94 12.33 -18.24
N VAL A 54 11.18 11.76 -17.06
CA VAL A 54 12.29 10.81 -16.86
C VAL A 54 12.10 9.55 -17.69
N PHE A 55 10.88 9.00 -17.71
CA PHE A 55 10.52 7.84 -18.51
C PHE A 55 10.79 8.06 -20.00
N TRP A 56 10.38 9.19 -20.58
CA TRP A 56 10.59 9.46 -21.99
C TRP A 56 12.05 9.71 -22.33
N ILE A 57 12.82 10.38 -21.48
CA ILE A 57 14.27 10.54 -21.63
C ILE A 57 14.95 9.17 -21.60
N ALA A 58 14.63 8.34 -20.61
CA ALA A 58 15.17 6.98 -20.50
C ALA A 58 14.81 6.11 -21.71
N THR A 59 13.57 6.21 -22.19
CA THR A 59 13.10 5.50 -23.40
C THR A 59 13.88 5.93 -24.64
N ALA A 60 14.13 7.23 -24.83
CA ALA A 60 14.92 7.72 -25.97
C ALA A 60 16.36 7.20 -25.93
N VAL A 61 17.00 7.23 -24.75
CA VAL A 61 18.35 6.67 -24.55
C VAL A 61 18.36 5.16 -24.80
N PHE A 62 17.38 4.44 -24.27
CA PHE A 62 17.24 2.99 -24.47
C PHE A 62 17.13 2.64 -25.96
N VAL A 63 16.23 3.29 -26.71
CA VAL A 63 16.04 3.04 -28.14
C VAL A 63 17.31 3.34 -28.92
N LEU A 64 17.99 4.44 -28.60
CA LEU A 64 19.25 4.83 -29.27
C LEU A 64 20.35 3.77 -29.03
N VAL A 65 20.52 3.33 -27.79
CA VAL A 65 21.54 2.32 -27.43
C VAL A 65 21.20 0.98 -28.03
N GLN A 66 19.93 0.53 -27.99
CA GLN A 66 19.53 -0.74 -28.61
C GLN A 66 19.72 -0.70 -30.16
N ALA A 67 19.36 0.41 -30.80
CA ALA A 67 19.58 0.59 -32.21
C ALA A 67 21.09 0.53 -32.56
N ALA A 68 21.95 1.20 -31.79
CA ALA A 68 23.39 1.14 -31.97
C ALA A 68 23.96 -0.29 -31.84
N ILE A 69 23.50 -1.03 -30.80
CA ILE A 69 23.88 -2.43 -30.60
C ILE A 69 23.45 -3.30 -31.79
N LEU A 70 22.19 -3.17 -32.22
CA LEU A 70 21.69 -3.93 -33.37
C LEU A 70 22.46 -3.60 -34.66
N VAL A 71 22.75 -2.33 -34.92
CA VAL A 71 23.59 -1.91 -36.04
C VAL A 71 24.98 -2.54 -35.94
N ALA A 72 25.61 -2.52 -34.76
CA ALA A 72 26.92 -3.13 -34.56
C ALA A 72 26.88 -4.65 -34.84
N VAL A 73 25.90 -5.37 -34.30
CA VAL A 73 25.73 -6.81 -34.46
C VAL A 73 25.50 -7.19 -35.93
N PHE A 74 24.68 -6.46 -36.65
CA PHE A 74 24.35 -6.83 -38.05
C PHE A 74 25.35 -6.34 -39.06
N LEU A 75 25.94 -5.15 -38.90
CA LEU A 75 26.86 -4.59 -39.86
C LEU A 75 28.31 -5.02 -39.65
N PHE A 76 28.73 -5.17 -38.38
CA PHE A 76 30.14 -5.46 -38.02
C PHE A 76 30.38 -6.91 -37.57
N ARG A 77 29.41 -7.80 -37.79
CA ARG A 77 29.59 -9.23 -37.52
C ARG A 77 30.74 -9.80 -38.34
N ASP A 78 31.52 -10.68 -37.76
CA ASP A 78 32.58 -11.40 -38.43
C ASP A 78 32.01 -12.28 -39.58
N ARG A 79 32.65 -12.26 -40.70
CA ARG A 79 32.28 -13.03 -41.90
C ARG A 79 33.54 -13.65 -42.50
N GLU A 80 33.44 -14.85 -43.02
CA GLU A 80 34.50 -15.53 -43.73
C GLU A 80 35.01 -14.65 -44.88
N GLY A 81 36.31 -14.30 -44.90
CA GLY A 81 36.93 -13.41 -45.88
C GLY A 81 36.76 -11.90 -45.62
N ALA A 82 36.26 -11.49 -44.46
CA ALA A 82 36.23 -10.08 -44.06
C ALA A 82 37.64 -9.53 -43.88
N LYS A 83 37.84 -8.27 -44.29
CA LYS A 83 39.13 -7.57 -44.06
C LYS A 83 39.28 -7.29 -42.56
N GLU A 84 40.52 -7.35 -42.07
CA GLU A 84 40.82 -6.93 -40.68
C GLU A 84 40.29 -5.54 -40.40
N ALA A 85 39.67 -5.41 -39.24
CA ALA A 85 39.11 -4.13 -38.79
C ALA A 85 40.22 -3.09 -38.58
N LYS A 86 40.00 -1.87 -39.07
CA LYS A 86 40.95 -0.77 -38.87
C LYS A 86 41.00 -0.44 -37.37
N GLN A 87 42.19 -0.52 -36.81
CA GLN A 87 42.43 -0.16 -35.40
C GLN A 87 42.36 1.36 -35.24
N LEU A 88 41.44 1.81 -34.35
CA LEU A 88 41.26 3.23 -34.03
C LEU A 88 41.58 3.42 -32.51
N HIS A 89 42.39 4.42 -32.19
CA HIS A 89 42.82 4.73 -30.81
C HIS A 89 41.89 5.71 -30.10
N GLY A 90 40.58 5.59 -30.29
CA GLY A 90 39.61 6.47 -29.62
C GLY A 90 39.42 7.82 -30.37
N SER A 91 38.54 8.64 -29.84
CA SER A 91 38.25 9.99 -30.29
C SER A 91 37.92 10.90 -29.12
N PRO A 92 38.85 11.79 -28.71
CA PRO A 92 38.61 12.67 -27.57
C PRO A 92 37.32 13.50 -27.66
N LYS A 93 36.94 13.88 -28.89
CA LYS A 93 35.68 14.63 -29.12
C LYS A 93 34.45 13.79 -28.81
N LEU A 94 34.42 12.52 -29.20
CA LEU A 94 33.32 11.61 -28.90
C LEU A 94 33.30 11.27 -27.41
N GLU A 95 34.47 11.08 -26.80
CA GLU A 95 34.59 10.79 -25.35
C GLU A 95 34.02 11.92 -24.49
N VAL A 96 34.38 13.17 -24.81
CA VAL A 96 33.79 14.34 -24.17
C VAL A 96 32.27 14.42 -24.39
N LEU A 97 31.82 14.17 -25.65
CA LEU A 97 30.41 14.26 -26.00
C LEU A 97 29.53 13.27 -25.17
N TRP A 98 29.93 11.98 -25.15
CA TRP A 98 29.15 10.98 -24.44
C TRP A 98 29.30 11.04 -22.92
N THR A 99 30.22 11.84 -22.39
CA THR A 99 30.33 12.14 -20.96
C THR A 99 29.48 13.35 -20.59
N VAL A 100 29.58 14.44 -21.36
CA VAL A 100 28.93 15.71 -21.03
C VAL A 100 27.41 15.66 -21.26
N ILE A 101 26.93 15.02 -22.34
CA ILE A 101 25.48 14.96 -22.62
C ILE A 101 24.74 14.25 -21.49
N PRO A 102 25.09 13.02 -21.07
CA PRO A 102 24.41 12.38 -19.93
C PRO A 102 24.54 13.18 -18.62
N ALA A 103 25.68 13.80 -18.36
CA ALA A 103 25.87 14.63 -17.18
C ALA A 103 24.89 15.84 -17.14
N LEU A 104 24.70 16.50 -18.30
CA LEU A 104 23.74 17.60 -18.40
C LEU A 104 22.30 17.13 -18.28
N ILE A 105 21.93 15.96 -18.83
CA ILE A 105 20.61 15.35 -18.67
C ILE A 105 20.34 15.08 -17.19
N LEU A 106 21.29 14.43 -16.49
CA LEU A 106 21.17 14.13 -15.05
C LEU A 106 21.08 15.40 -14.21
N ALA A 107 21.88 16.42 -14.50
CA ALA A 107 21.79 17.72 -13.85
C ALA A 107 20.41 18.37 -14.04
N GLY A 108 19.85 18.27 -15.26
CA GLY A 108 18.52 18.78 -15.57
C GLY A 108 17.41 18.06 -14.82
N ILE A 109 17.54 16.75 -14.60
CA ILE A 109 16.57 15.95 -13.80
C ILE A 109 16.76 16.20 -12.31
N ALA A 110 17.98 16.37 -11.83
CA ALA A 110 18.28 16.54 -10.40
C ALA A 110 17.62 17.77 -9.77
N VAL A 111 17.49 18.87 -10.52
CA VAL A 111 16.90 20.11 -10.00
C VAL A 111 15.41 19.93 -9.61
N PRO A 112 14.49 19.51 -10.51
CA PRO A 112 13.08 19.30 -10.13
C PRO A 112 12.91 18.17 -9.12
N THR A 113 13.73 17.11 -9.19
CA THR A 113 13.69 16.00 -8.22
C THR A 113 14.05 16.48 -6.81
N THR A 114 15.12 17.26 -6.67
CA THR A 114 15.49 17.81 -5.36
C THR A 114 14.43 18.75 -4.82
N ALA A 115 13.83 19.59 -5.66
CA ALA A 115 12.73 20.44 -5.25
C ALA A 115 11.51 19.65 -4.76
N ALA A 116 11.15 18.55 -5.45
CA ALA A 116 10.05 17.69 -5.05
C ALA A 116 10.32 16.96 -3.73
N VAL A 117 11.56 16.52 -3.48
CA VAL A 117 11.92 15.89 -2.19
C VAL A 117 11.63 16.82 -1.02
N PHE A 118 12.00 18.10 -1.11
CA PHE A 118 11.71 19.07 -0.04
C PHE A 118 10.20 19.39 0.06
N ASP A 119 9.52 19.49 -1.06
CA ASP A 119 8.09 19.76 -1.12
C ASP A 119 7.24 18.63 -0.51
N LEU A 120 7.64 17.38 -0.71
CA LEU A 120 6.92 16.18 -0.26
C LEU A 120 7.28 15.70 1.16
N THR A 121 8.30 16.29 1.80
CA THR A 121 8.85 15.77 3.06
C THR A 121 8.21 16.40 4.28
N GLU A 122 7.89 17.69 4.25
CA GLU A 122 7.40 18.44 5.40
C GLU A 122 5.87 18.63 5.30
N CYS A 123 5.16 18.28 6.37
CA CYS A 123 3.71 18.49 6.45
C CYS A 123 3.36 19.99 6.44
N GLY A 124 2.25 20.35 5.79
CA GLY A 124 1.75 21.72 5.76
C GLY A 124 1.21 22.20 7.10
N GLU A 125 1.24 23.52 7.33
CA GLU A 125 0.60 24.10 8.51
C GLU A 125 -0.92 23.84 8.49
N GLY A 126 -1.45 23.28 9.58
CA GLY A 126 -2.87 22.96 9.71
C GLY A 126 -3.27 21.63 9.07
N ALA A 127 -2.33 20.80 8.65
CA ALA A 127 -2.61 19.42 8.26
C ALA A 127 -3.17 18.62 9.46
N ILE A 128 -4.14 17.74 9.19
CA ILE A 128 -4.71 16.85 10.22
C ILE A 128 -3.66 15.81 10.60
N GLU A 129 -3.30 15.75 11.87
CA GLU A 129 -2.31 14.77 12.35
C GLU A 129 -2.97 13.41 12.60
N ILE A 130 -2.39 12.35 12.03
CA ILE A 130 -2.79 10.96 12.29
C ILE A 130 -1.52 10.16 12.58
N ASP A 131 -1.44 9.55 13.76
CA ASP A 131 -0.37 8.62 14.08
C ASP A 131 -0.63 7.29 13.37
N VAL A 132 0.38 6.79 12.67
CA VAL A 132 0.37 5.48 11.97
C VAL A 132 1.41 4.60 12.61
N ILE A 133 0.96 3.57 13.31
CA ILE A 133 1.83 2.68 14.06
C ILE A 133 1.85 1.33 13.37
N GLY A 134 3.05 0.88 12.95
CA GLY A 134 3.25 -0.44 12.37
C GLY A 134 3.39 -1.51 13.43
N HIS A 135 2.62 -2.60 13.29
CA HIS A 135 2.73 -3.83 14.07
C HIS A 135 2.89 -5.02 13.12
N GLN A 136 3.44 -6.11 13.57
CA GLN A 136 3.48 -7.37 12.81
C GLN A 136 2.13 -8.10 12.91
N TRP A 137 1.23 -8.03 11.90
CA TRP A 137 1.35 -7.43 10.57
C TRP A 137 0.07 -6.66 10.25
N TRP A 138 -0.10 -5.49 10.83
CA TRP A 138 -1.23 -4.59 10.66
C TRP A 138 -0.82 -3.15 10.96
N PHE A 139 -1.65 -2.17 10.58
CA PHE A 139 -1.45 -0.78 10.92
C PHE A 139 -2.54 -0.30 11.88
N GLU A 140 -2.11 0.38 12.95
CA GLU A 140 -2.95 1.14 13.85
C GLU A 140 -2.96 2.60 13.43
N TYR A 141 -4.12 3.24 13.58
CA TYR A 141 -4.29 4.66 13.29
C TYR A 141 -4.86 5.35 14.52
N ARG A 142 -4.17 6.36 15.03
CA ARG A 142 -4.63 7.20 16.13
C ARG A 142 -4.84 8.61 15.63
N TYR A 143 -5.92 9.23 16.06
CA TYR A 143 -6.30 10.61 15.78
C TYR A 143 -6.17 11.41 17.08
N PRO A 144 -4.99 12.00 17.38
CA PRO A 144 -4.69 12.56 18.70
C PRO A 144 -5.63 13.69 19.10
N GLU A 145 -6.00 14.56 18.16
CA GLU A 145 -6.91 15.68 18.43
C GLU A 145 -8.34 15.23 18.74
N ALA A 146 -8.79 14.12 18.14
CA ALA A 146 -10.12 13.57 18.34
C ALA A 146 -10.18 12.52 19.46
N GLY A 147 -9.05 11.96 19.89
CA GLY A 147 -9.03 10.87 20.88
C GLY A 147 -9.55 9.52 20.34
N VAL A 148 -9.51 9.32 19.02
CA VAL A 148 -9.99 8.11 18.33
C VAL A 148 -8.81 7.22 17.97
N ALA A 149 -8.98 5.90 18.09
CA ALA A 149 -8.06 4.88 17.61
C ALA A 149 -8.81 3.85 16.76
N THR A 150 -8.21 3.42 15.64
CA THR A 150 -8.77 2.39 14.76
C THR A 150 -7.65 1.55 14.15
N ALA A 151 -8.01 0.52 13.40
CA ALA A 151 -7.06 -0.39 12.78
C ALA A 151 -7.46 -0.77 11.35
N ASN A 152 -6.46 -1.07 10.53
CA ASN A 152 -6.58 -1.56 9.16
C ASN A 152 -7.14 -0.56 8.14
N VAL A 153 -8.02 0.35 8.53
CA VAL A 153 -8.57 1.42 7.68
C VAL A 153 -8.26 2.77 8.31
N MET A 154 -7.53 3.62 7.58
CA MET A 154 -7.35 5.03 7.92
C MET A 154 -8.46 5.83 7.25
N VAL A 155 -9.23 6.58 8.01
CA VAL A 155 -10.27 7.45 7.47
C VAL A 155 -9.76 8.88 7.42
N ILE A 156 -9.92 9.57 6.28
CA ILE A 156 -9.45 10.94 6.09
C ILE A 156 -10.56 11.78 5.43
N PRO A 157 -10.59 13.11 5.61
CA PRO A 157 -11.46 13.96 4.83
C PRO A 157 -10.89 14.17 3.42
N ALA A 158 -11.74 14.09 2.40
CA ALA A 158 -11.36 14.44 1.03
C ALA A 158 -11.07 15.93 0.90
N GLY A 159 -10.10 16.29 0.06
CA GLY A 159 -9.70 17.67 -0.21
C GLY A 159 -8.88 18.34 0.90
N GLN A 160 -8.52 17.64 2.00
CA GLN A 160 -7.71 18.18 3.08
C GLN A 160 -6.41 17.40 3.25
N GLU A 161 -5.35 18.12 3.60
CA GLU A 161 -4.05 17.52 3.86
C GLU A 161 -4.04 16.81 5.21
N VAL A 162 -3.50 15.59 5.21
CA VAL A 162 -3.23 14.78 6.40
C VAL A 162 -1.72 14.59 6.54
N CYS A 163 -1.23 14.79 7.74
CA CYS A 163 0.13 14.47 8.16
C CYS A 163 0.13 13.12 8.88
N ALA A 164 0.49 12.06 8.19
CA ALA A 164 0.68 10.75 8.80
C ALA A 164 2.04 10.72 9.53
N LYS A 165 2.02 10.63 10.86
CA LYS A 165 3.19 10.45 11.72
C LYS A 165 3.44 8.96 11.92
N LEU A 166 4.47 8.42 11.28
CA LEU A 166 4.74 7.00 11.23
C LEU A 166 5.78 6.58 12.26
N THR A 167 5.45 5.56 13.01
CA THR A 167 6.37 4.84 13.91
C THR A 167 6.08 3.35 13.87
N SER A 168 6.82 2.55 14.62
CA SER A 168 6.60 1.12 14.76
C SER A 168 6.85 0.68 16.20
N ASP A 169 6.08 -0.29 16.66
CA ASP A 169 6.22 -0.89 17.99
C ASP A 169 7.11 -2.14 17.98
N ASP A 170 7.46 -2.66 16.80
CA ASP A 170 8.24 -3.90 16.71
C ASP A 170 9.41 -3.80 15.73
N VAL A 171 9.23 -4.10 14.45
CA VAL A 171 10.26 -4.07 13.40
C VAL A 171 10.02 -2.89 12.45
N ILE A 172 10.94 -2.65 11.54
CA ILE A 172 10.74 -1.63 10.49
C ILE A 172 9.65 -2.10 9.54
N HIS A 173 8.66 -1.23 9.31
CA HIS A 173 7.66 -1.34 8.26
C HIS A 173 7.81 -0.17 7.28
N ASN A 174 7.00 -0.17 6.23
CA ASN A 174 6.92 0.96 5.31
C ASN A 174 5.47 1.13 4.88
N PHE A 175 4.91 2.29 5.13
CA PHE A 175 3.55 2.63 4.77
C PHE A 175 3.50 3.25 3.38
N TRP A 176 2.67 2.70 2.50
CA TRP A 176 2.54 3.16 1.13
C TRP A 176 1.12 3.02 0.61
N ILE A 177 0.55 4.15 0.17
CA ILE A 177 -0.72 4.24 -0.54
C ILE A 177 -0.40 4.84 -1.93
N PRO A 178 -0.13 4.02 -2.96
CA PRO A 178 0.42 4.47 -4.23
C PRO A 178 -0.36 5.57 -4.94
N ALA A 179 -1.69 5.57 -4.81
CA ALA A 179 -2.56 6.55 -5.43
C ALA A 179 -2.52 7.93 -4.75
N LEU A 180 -2.01 8.05 -3.51
CA LEU A 180 -2.04 9.28 -2.72
C LEU A 180 -0.67 9.92 -2.53
N ASN A 181 0.39 9.13 -2.37
CA ASN A 181 1.78 9.61 -2.26
C ASN A 181 2.77 8.45 -2.38
N GLY A 182 4.07 8.77 -2.34
CA GLY A 182 5.17 7.83 -2.15
C GLY A 182 5.11 7.10 -0.81
N LYS A 183 6.15 6.36 -0.50
CA LYS A 183 6.23 5.52 0.69
C LYS A 183 7.18 6.09 1.74
N ARG A 184 6.86 5.81 3.02
CA ARG A 184 7.69 6.25 4.15
C ARG A 184 7.88 5.12 5.16
N TYR A 185 9.07 5.02 5.70
CA TYR A 185 9.39 4.05 6.74
C TYR A 185 8.71 4.37 8.07
N ALA A 186 8.15 3.34 8.70
CA ALA A 186 7.76 3.31 10.10
C ALA A 186 8.88 2.60 10.87
N ILE A 187 9.62 3.35 11.70
CA ILE A 187 10.87 2.90 12.32
C ILE A 187 10.68 2.90 13.84
N PRO A 188 11.03 1.80 14.56
CA PRO A 188 10.98 1.78 16.02
C PRO A 188 11.81 2.91 16.63
N GLY A 189 11.20 3.66 17.56
CA GLY A 189 11.85 4.75 18.28
C GLY A 189 12.11 6.01 17.45
N GLN A 190 11.62 6.10 16.23
CA GLN A 190 11.66 7.29 15.38
C GLN A 190 10.28 7.61 14.83
N THR A 191 9.95 8.91 14.75
CA THR A 191 8.78 9.37 14.02
C THR A 191 9.21 9.94 12.67
N THR A 192 8.60 9.46 11.59
CA THR A 192 8.76 10.00 10.24
C THR A 192 7.43 10.55 9.76
N GLU A 193 7.42 11.45 8.80
CA GLU A 193 6.21 12.11 8.31
C GLU A 193 5.93 11.75 6.86
N LEU A 194 4.65 11.58 6.53
CA LEU A 194 4.16 11.38 5.18
C LEU A 194 2.91 12.22 4.97
N ARG A 195 2.94 13.08 3.97
CA ARG A 195 1.78 13.86 3.54
C ARG A 195 0.83 12.99 2.76
N LEU A 196 -0.46 13.07 3.04
CA LEU A 196 -1.52 12.39 2.30
C LEU A 196 -2.67 13.36 2.02
N GLN A 197 -3.26 13.25 0.85
CA GLN A 197 -4.49 13.91 0.50
C GLN A 197 -5.15 13.14 -0.64
N ALA A 198 -6.45 12.92 -0.53
CA ALA A 198 -7.28 12.47 -1.63
C ALA A 198 -8.07 13.68 -2.16
N ASP A 199 -8.09 13.89 -3.47
CA ASP A 199 -8.82 15.00 -4.07
C ASP A 199 -10.33 14.79 -3.97
N ASP A 200 -10.78 13.55 -4.16
CA ASP A 200 -12.18 13.13 -4.12
C ASP A 200 -12.40 12.02 -3.08
N PRO A 201 -13.62 11.88 -2.56
CA PRO A 201 -14.00 10.73 -1.74
C PRO A 201 -13.78 9.39 -2.48
N GLY A 202 -13.30 8.38 -1.74
CA GLY A 202 -13.01 7.08 -2.33
C GLY A 202 -12.21 6.17 -1.41
N GLU A 203 -11.87 4.99 -1.91
CA GLU A 203 -11.08 4.00 -1.21
C GLU A 203 -9.75 3.75 -1.94
N PHE A 204 -8.67 3.82 -1.19
CA PHE A 204 -7.32 3.70 -1.71
C PHE A 204 -6.57 2.60 -0.99
N TRP A 205 -6.07 1.65 -1.78
CA TRP A 205 -5.32 0.52 -1.28
C TRP A 205 -3.84 0.82 -1.15
N GLY A 206 -3.25 0.20 -0.14
CA GLY A 206 -1.84 0.25 0.12
C GLY A 206 -1.32 -1.04 0.73
N HIS A 207 -0.05 -1.06 1.05
CA HIS A 207 0.59 -2.21 1.68
C HIS A 207 1.87 -1.81 2.40
N CYS A 208 2.35 -2.69 3.27
CA CYS A 208 3.70 -2.60 3.79
C CYS A 208 4.71 -2.83 2.65
N ALA A 209 5.62 -1.88 2.46
CA ALA A 209 6.61 -1.89 1.38
C ALA A 209 8.05 -2.12 1.87
N GLU A 210 8.22 -2.66 3.10
CA GLU A 210 9.50 -3.12 3.65
C GLU A 210 9.31 -4.49 4.29
N PHE A 211 10.22 -5.42 4.02
CA PHE A 211 10.13 -6.77 4.56
C PHE A 211 10.14 -6.77 6.09
N CYS A 212 9.03 -7.17 6.69
CA CYS A 212 8.79 -7.13 8.13
C CYS A 212 8.50 -8.52 8.74
N GLY A 213 8.76 -9.60 8.03
CA GLY A 213 8.60 -10.97 8.54
C GLY A 213 7.63 -11.83 7.72
N LEU A 214 7.12 -12.90 8.34
CA LEU A 214 6.40 -13.99 7.65
C LEU A 214 5.18 -13.52 6.87
N SER A 215 4.35 -12.67 7.46
CA SER A 215 3.12 -12.16 6.82
C SER A 215 3.27 -10.76 6.22
N HIS A 216 4.50 -10.39 5.82
CA HIS A 216 4.75 -9.13 5.13
C HIS A 216 3.81 -8.92 3.92
N SER A 217 3.61 -9.92 3.10
CA SER A 217 2.73 -9.84 1.90
C SER A 217 1.24 -9.70 2.24
N LEU A 218 0.85 -10.04 3.46
CA LEU A 218 -0.52 -9.94 3.98
C LEU A 218 -0.75 -8.68 4.85
N MET A 219 0.28 -7.86 5.02
CA MET A 219 0.16 -6.57 5.72
C MET A 219 -0.28 -5.50 4.73
N ARG A 220 -1.57 -5.29 4.64
CA ARG A 220 -2.18 -4.29 3.77
C ARG A 220 -2.48 -3.01 4.55
N ALA A 221 -2.71 -1.95 3.81
CA ALA A 221 -3.21 -0.68 4.32
C ALA A 221 -4.40 -0.24 3.47
N ARG A 222 -5.33 0.48 4.05
CA ARG A 222 -6.46 1.07 3.34
C ARG A 222 -6.69 2.48 3.85
N VAL A 223 -6.92 3.39 2.92
CA VAL A 223 -7.37 4.74 3.22
C VAL A 223 -8.77 4.91 2.65
N GLN A 224 -9.68 5.37 3.47
CA GLN A 224 -11.03 5.77 3.07
C GLN A 224 -11.13 7.29 3.18
N ALA A 225 -11.26 7.97 2.05
CA ALA A 225 -11.53 9.40 2.02
C ALA A 225 -13.03 9.64 2.00
N LEU A 226 -13.53 10.41 2.97
CA LEU A 226 -14.94 10.77 3.10
C LEU A 226 -15.15 12.26 2.76
N PRO A 227 -16.35 12.66 2.32
CA PRO A 227 -16.72 14.07 2.34
C PRO A 227 -16.47 14.66 3.73
N PRO A 228 -16.01 15.92 3.86
CA PRO A 228 -15.64 16.48 5.16
C PRO A 228 -16.73 16.37 6.25
N ALA A 229 -18.00 16.56 5.89
CA ALA A 229 -19.10 16.40 6.85
C ALA A 229 -19.32 14.95 7.33
N GLU A 230 -19.06 13.98 6.45
CA GLU A 230 -19.15 12.56 6.80
C GLU A 230 -17.94 12.12 7.63
N TYR A 231 -16.77 12.70 7.38
CA TYR A 231 -15.58 12.48 8.21
C TYR A 231 -15.80 12.96 9.65
N GLU A 232 -16.35 14.17 9.82
CA GLU A 232 -16.70 14.69 11.16
C GLU A 232 -17.75 13.79 11.87
N ALA A 233 -18.77 13.34 11.12
CA ALA A 233 -19.76 12.42 11.65
C ALA A 233 -19.11 11.08 12.08
N TRP A 234 -18.23 10.54 11.23
CA TRP A 234 -17.48 9.33 11.54
C TRP A 234 -16.63 9.48 12.82
N LEU A 235 -15.92 10.61 12.98
CA LEU A 235 -15.16 10.87 14.22
C LEU A 235 -16.05 10.85 15.47
N MET A 236 -17.24 11.45 15.38
CA MET A 236 -18.19 11.47 16.50
C MET A 236 -18.72 10.07 16.80
N GLU A 237 -19.04 9.26 15.78
CA GLU A 237 -19.43 7.87 15.95
C GLU A 237 -18.32 7.03 16.59
N GLN A 238 -17.05 7.25 16.17
CA GLN A 238 -15.92 6.54 16.76
C GLN A 238 -15.67 6.89 18.24
N LEU A 239 -16.19 8.00 18.75
CA LEU A 239 -16.12 8.37 20.17
C LEU A 239 -17.18 7.68 21.01
N GLU A 240 -18.29 7.26 20.42
CA GLU A 240 -19.36 6.60 21.16
C GLU A 240 -18.90 5.18 21.59
N PRO A 241 -19.16 4.79 22.82
CA PRO A 241 -18.91 3.42 23.29
C PRO A 241 -19.96 2.47 22.69
N THR A 242 -19.58 1.20 22.49
CA THR A 242 -20.56 0.18 22.10
C THR A 242 -21.48 -0.18 23.27
N PRO A 243 -22.79 -0.38 23.06
CA PRO A 243 -23.68 -0.78 24.13
C PRO A 243 -23.35 -2.19 24.65
N LEU A 244 -23.44 -2.40 25.97
CA LEU A 244 -23.28 -3.73 26.55
C LEU A 244 -24.46 -4.62 26.10
N PRO A 245 -24.20 -5.80 25.52
CA PRO A 245 -25.28 -6.70 25.08
C PRO A 245 -26.19 -7.13 26.25
N ALA A 246 -27.51 -7.21 26.01
CA ALA A 246 -28.45 -7.64 27.03
C ALA A 246 -28.37 -9.15 27.30
N GLU A 247 -28.45 -9.56 28.58
CA GLU A 247 -28.47 -10.98 28.94
C GLU A 247 -29.57 -11.76 28.19
N GLY A 248 -29.18 -12.93 27.66
CA GLY A 248 -30.09 -13.81 26.93
C GLY A 248 -30.24 -13.46 25.42
N THR A 249 -29.46 -12.53 24.92
CA THR A 249 -29.36 -12.28 23.46
C THR A 249 -28.19 -13.06 22.83
N PRO A 250 -28.20 -13.35 21.53
CA PRO A 250 -27.07 -14.00 20.85
C PRO A 250 -25.76 -13.17 20.96
N GLU A 251 -25.87 -11.84 20.96
CA GLU A 251 -24.73 -10.93 21.11
C GLU A 251 -24.11 -11.06 22.51
N TYR A 252 -24.94 -11.31 23.56
CA TYR A 252 -24.45 -11.55 24.89
C TYR A 252 -23.65 -12.87 24.98
N ASP A 253 -24.08 -13.91 24.31
CA ASP A 253 -23.36 -15.18 24.26
C ASP A 253 -21.97 -14.98 23.63
N GLY A 254 -21.86 -14.25 22.52
CA GLY A 254 -20.58 -13.89 21.90
C GLY A 254 -19.70 -13.02 22.81
N TYR A 255 -20.27 -12.04 23.50
CA TYR A 255 -19.57 -11.26 24.52
C TYR A 255 -19.01 -12.14 25.65
N GLN A 256 -19.77 -13.13 26.13
CA GLN A 256 -19.29 -14.08 27.13
C GLN A 256 -18.13 -14.94 26.63
N VAL A 257 -18.14 -15.33 25.35
CA VAL A 257 -17.00 -16.01 24.70
C VAL A 257 -15.79 -15.08 24.70
N PHE A 258 -15.95 -13.82 24.29
CA PHE A 258 -14.87 -12.81 24.27
C PHE A 258 -14.20 -12.67 25.65
N LEU A 259 -14.98 -12.62 26.72
CA LEU A 259 -14.45 -12.54 28.08
C LEU A 259 -13.78 -13.84 28.52
N SER A 260 -14.46 -15.00 28.34
CA SER A 260 -14.00 -16.30 28.83
C SER A 260 -12.78 -16.86 28.09
N ARG A 261 -12.61 -16.52 26.81
CA ARG A 261 -11.48 -16.92 26.00
C ARG A 261 -10.30 -15.93 26.06
N ALA A 262 -10.32 -15.02 27.02
CA ALA A 262 -9.26 -14.08 27.33
C ALA A 262 -8.87 -13.12 26.16
N CYS A 263 -9.79 -12.83 25.25
CA CYS A 263 -9.58 -11.90 24.14
C CYS A 263 -9.23 -10.49 24.64
N THR A 264 -9.76 -10.12 25.83
CA THR A 264 -9.47 -8.87 26.55
C THR A 264 -8.01 -8.70 26.99
N GLN A 265 -7.18 -9.74 26.90
CA GLN A 265 -5.75 -9.60 27.18
C GLN A 265 -5.00 -8.85 26.07
N CYS A 266 -5.55 -8.85 24.85
CA CYS A 266 -4.95 -8.23 23.69
C CYS A 266 -5.85 -7.19 23.02
N HIS A 267 -7.17 -7.32 23.11
CA HIS A 267 -8.13 -6.45 22.45
C HIS A 267 -8.88 -5.58 23.43
N THR A 268 -9.11 -4.32 23.02
CA THR A 268 -9.96 -3.38 23.74
C THR A 268 -11.31 -3.27 23.06
N VAL A 269 -12.35 -3.16 23.88
CA VAL A 269 -13.67 -2.69 23.48
C VAL A 269 -14.13 -1.70 24.54
N ARG A 270 -14.61 -0.54 24.11
CA ARG A 270 -15.17 0.49 25.00
C ARG A 270 -16.68 0.28 25.10
N PHE A 271 -17.16 0.04 26.29
CA PHE A 271 -18.58 -0.09 26.59
C PHE A 271 -19.11 1.17 27.26
N ASP A 272 -20.41 1.39 27.18
CA ASP A 272 -21.14 2.46 27.84
C ASP A 272 -21.29 2.25 29.38
N ASP A 273 -20.86 1.08 29.85
CA ASP A 273 -20.81 0.73 31.28
C ASP A 273 -19.36 0.74 31.78
N ASP A 274 -19.09 1.55 32.80
CA ASP A 274 -17.78 1.67 33.48
C ASP A 274 -17.28 0.35 34.12
N THR A 275 -18.12 -0.68 34.19
CA THR A 275 -17.79 -1.98 34.81
C THR A 275 -17.19 -2.98 33.82
N ALA A 276 -17.35 -2.76 32.53
CA ALA A 276 -16.77 -3.60 31.48
C ALA A 276 -15.42 -3.03 31.03
N SER A 277 -14.41 -3.79 31.29
CA SER A 277 -12.99 -3.53 31.19
C SER A 277 -12.54 -2.68 29.98
N ASN A 278 -12.28 -1.40 30.20
CA ASN A 278 -11.30 -0.63 29.44
C ASN A 278 -9.90 -1.11 29.82
N ILE A 279 -9.63 -2.41 29.72
CA ILE A 279 -8.33 -2.97 30.05
C ILE A 279 -7.59 -3.19 28.73
N VAL A 280 -6.76 -2.24 28.38
CA VAL A 280 -5.59 -2.50 27.53
C VAL A 280 -4.40 -2.48 28.45
N PRO A 281 -3.63 -3.56 28.55
CA PRO A 281 -2.28 -3.44 29.07
C PRO A 281 -1.50 -2.48 28.16
N ASP A 282 -0.91 -1.46 28.73
CA ASP A 282 -0.06 -0.47 28.04
C ASP A 282 1.19 -1.08 27.39
N ASP A 283 1.40 -2.39 27.48
CA ASP A 283 2.64 -3.05 27.12
C ASP A 283 2.47 -4.28 26.21
N ALA A 284 3.06 -4.16 25.04
CA ALA A 284 3.78 -5.15 24.24
C ALA A 284 3.02 -6.16 23.37
N PHE A 285 1.75 -6.47 23.51
CA PHE A 285 1.02 -7.38 22.60
C PHE A 285 -0.44 -6.95 22.40
N SER A 286 -0.66 -5.67 22.16
CA SER A 286 -2.00 -5.17 21.89
C SER A 286 -2.47 -5.64 20.51
N GLY A 287 -3.63 -6.29 20.46
CA GLY A 287 -4.39 -6.48 19.25
C GLY A 287 -5.15 -5.20 18.87
N PRO A 288 -5.74 -5.14 17.66
CA PRO A 288 -6.60 -4.04 17.25
C PRO A 288 -7.72 -3.74 18.27
N GLU A 289 -8.03 -2.47 18.42
CA GLU A 289 -9.24 -1.99 19.10
C GLU A 289 -10.47 -2.47 18.33
N LEU A 290 -11.51 -2.99 19.00
CA LEU A 290 -12.66 -3.67 18.39
C LEU A 290 -14.02 -2.98 18.65
N THR A 291 -14.06 -1.80 19.29
CA THR A 291 -15.33 -1.11 19.62
C THR A 291 -16.23 -0.93 18.41
N HIS A 292 -15.67 -0.52 17.28
CA HIS A 292 -16.39 -0.31 16.03
C HIS A 292 -15.95 -1.31 14.94
N PHE A 293 -15.84 -2.59 15.32
CA PHE A 293 -15.35 -3.62 14.40
C PHE A 293 -16.24 -3.77 13.16
N ALA A 294 -17.56 -3.71 13.33
CA ALA A 294 -18.51 -3.90 12.23
C ALA A 294 -18.48 -2.76 11.19
N SER A 295 -18.08 -1.54 11.60
CA SER A 295 -17.95 -0.41 10.69
C SER A 295 -16.74 -0.55 9.72
N ARG A 296 -15.81 -1.43 10.04
CA ARG A 296 -14.62 -1.71 9.21
C ARG A 296 -14.93 -2.82 8.22
N ASN A 297 -14.72 -2.57 6.94
CA ASN A 297 -14.96 -3.58 5.89
C ASN A 297 -13.79 -4.55 5.66
N VAL A 298 -12.70 -4.42 6.43
CA VAL A 298 -11.53 -5.30 6.42
C VAL A 298 -11.01 -5.56 7.83
N PHE A 299 -10.33 -6.69 8.02
CA PHE A 299 -9.72 -7.11 9.29
C PHE A 299 -8.36 -7.80 9.03
N ALA A 300 -7.73 -8.35 10.05
CA ALA A 300 -6.49 -9.14 9.96
C ALA A 300 -5.37 -8.49 9.12
N GLY A 301 -5.14 -7.17 9.29
CA GLY A 301 -4.14 -6.42 8.50
C GLY A 301 -4.66 -5.98 7.14
N ALA A 302 -5.95 -5.67 7.03
CA ALA A 302 -6.66 -5.32 5.82
C ALA A 302 -6.54 -6.39 4.72
N THR A 303 -6.43 -7.67 5.11
CA THR A 303 -6.47 -8.80 4.18
C THR A 303 -7.88 -8.91 3.61
N LEU A 304 -7.98 -9.06 2.30
CA LEU A 304 -9.25 -9.27 1.63
C LEU A 304 -9.68 -10.73 1.76
N PRO A 305 -11.00 -11.02 1.86
CA PRO A 305 -11.51 -12.35 1.61
C PRO A 305 -11.07 -12.86 0.23
N ASP A 306 -10.91 -14.17 0.09
CA ASP A 306 -10.66 -14.79 -1.21
C ASP A 306 -11.82 -14.54 -2.17
N GLU A 307 -11.55 -14.62 -3.48
CA GLU A 307 -12.57 -14.38 -4.49
C GLU A 307 -13.78 -15.32 -4.29
N GLY A 308 -14.96 -14.73 -4.06
CA GLY A 308 -16.19 -15.46 -3.79
C GLY A 308 -16.41 -15.84 -2.32
N GLN A 309 -15.50 -15.55 -1.42
CA GLN A 309 -15.64 -15.73 0.02
C GLN A 309 -16.43 -14.54 0.61
N THR A 310 -17.36 -14.80 1.51
CA THR A 310 -18.03 -13.75 2.27
C THR A 310 -17.13 -13.23 3.40
N ARG A 311 -17.43 -12.03 3.91
CA ARG A 311 -16.76 -11.50 5.11
C ARG A 311 -16.92 -12.44 6.31
N GLU A 312 -18.10 -13.01 6.48
CA GLU A 312 -18.40 -13.97 7.55
C GLU A 312 -17.55 -15.25 7.43
N ASP A 313 -17.44 -15.83 6.23
CA ASP A 313 -16.60 -17.01 5.99
C ASP A 313 -15.12 -16.72 6.30
N ALA A 314 -14.61 -15.57 5.85
CA ALA A 314 -13.24 -15.16 6.13
C ALA A 314 -13.00 -14.91 7.63
N LEU A 315 -13.99 -14.37 8.33
CA LEU A 315 -13.92 -14.16 9.78
C LEU A 315 -13.98 -15.47 10.56
N LYS A 316 -14.79 -16.45 10.10
CA LYS A 316 -14.78 -17.82 10.62
C LYS A 316 -13.43 -18.49 10.48
N GLU A 317 -12.83 -18.38 9.30
CA GLU A 317 -11.50 -18.93 9.05
C GLU A 317 -10.45 -18.25 9.94
N TRP A 318 -10.47 -16.91 10.03
CA TRP A 318 -9.60 -16.15 10.90
C TRP A 318 -9.72 -16.57 12.38
N LEU A 319 -10.92 -16.66 12.91
CA LEU A 319 -11.15 -17.00 14.33
C LEU A 319 -10.85 -18.47 14.64
N SER A 320 -10.96 -19.38 13.66
CA SER A 320 -10.65 -20.80 13.86
C SER A 320 -9.17 -21.06 14.03
N ASP A 321 -8.31 -20.42 13.20
CA ASP A 321 -6.85 -20.59 13.27
C ASP A 321 -6.11 -19.37 12.68
N PRO A 322 -5.96 -18.30 13.47
CA PRO A 322 -5.29 -17.08 12.99
C PRO A 322 -3.88 -17.32 12.41
N PRO A 323 -3.01 -18.18 13.01
CA PRO A 323 -1.71 -18.47 12.44
C PRO A 323 -1.74 -19.23 11.11
N SER A 324 -2.78 -20.01 10.83
CA SER A 324 -2.96 -20.67 9.52
C SER A 324 -3.39 -19.66 8.44
N TYR A 325 -4.33 -18.78 8.78
CA TYR A 325 -4.80 -17.72 7.89
C TYR A 325 -3.69 -16.69 7.61
N LYS A 326 -2.94 -16.32 8.65
CA LYS A 326 -1.87 -15.32 8.59
C LYS A 326 -0.64 -15.82 9.32
N PRO A 327 0.30 -16.48 8.62
CA PRO A 327 1.46 -17.11 9.23
C PRO A 327 2.25 -16.18 10.14
N GLY A 328 2.52 -16.64 11.36
CA GLY A 328 3.23 -15.86 12.39
C GLY A 328 2.37 -14.85 13.15
N SER A 329 1.06 -14.81 12.94
CA SER A 329 0.15 -13.96 13.72
C SER A 329 0.36 -14.15 15.22
N PHE A 330 0.42 -13.03 15.97
CA PHE A 330 0.47 -13.06 17.44
C PHE A 330 -0.86 -13.48 18.06
N MET A 331 -1.98 -13.31 17.34
CA MET A 331 -3.26 -13.88 17.77
C MET A 331 -3.17 -15.41 17.70
N PRO A 332 -3.22 -16.13 18.83
CA PRO A 332 -3.04 -17.58 18.85
C PRO A 332 -4.30 -18.31 18.41
N ASN A 333 -4.15 -19.59 18.04
CA ASN A 333 -5.29 -20.50 17.95
C ASN A 333 -5.81 -20.80 19.38
N LEU A 334 -7.01 -20.33 19.69
CA LEU A 334 -7.65 -20.48 21.00
C LEU A 334 -8.48 -21.76 21.11
N ALA A 335 -8.45 -22.63 20.08
CA ALA A 335 -9.24 -23.85 20.00
C ALA A 335 -10.74 -23.60 20.26
N LEU A 336 -11.27 -22.54 19.65
CA LEU A 336 -12.69 -22.21 19.74
C LEU A 336 -13.52 -23.30 19.04
N THR A 337 -14.68 -23.61 19.62
CA THR A 337 -15.69 -24.45 18.96
C THR A 337 -16.40 -23.67 17.85
N GLU A 338 -17.03 -24.38 16.90
CA GLU A 338 -17.83 -23.72 15.84
C GLU A 338 -18.91 -22.81 16.43
N GLN A 339 -19.59 -23.23 17.49
CA GLN A 339 -20.60 -22.40 18.17
C GLN A 339 -20.00 -21.12 18.76
N GLU A 340 -18.84 -21.21 19.43
CA GLU A 340 -18.17 -20.05 20.00
C GLU A 340 -17.71 -19.06 18.91
N ILE A 341 -17.31 -19.57 17.74
CA ILE A 341 -16.96 -18.74 16.59
C ILE A 341 -18.20 -18.02 16.05
N ASP A 342 -19.31 -18.73 15.88
CA ASP A 342 -20.57 -18.15 15.39
C ASP A 342 -21.08 -17.08 16.38
N ASP A 343 -21.06 -17.35 17.67
CA ASP A 343 -21.47 -16.41 18.73
C ASP A 343 -20.57 -15.14 18.71
N LEU A 344 -19.25 -15.31 18.60
CA LEU A 344 -18.30 -14.20 18.51
C LEU A 344 -18.57 -13.32 17.27
N ILE A 345 -18.88 -13.93 16.13
CA ILE A 345 -19.17 -13.19 14.90
C ILE A 345 -20.43 -12.36 15.06
N ILE A 346 -21.49 -12.93 15.62
CA ILE A 346 -22.73 -12.21 15.89
C ILE A 346 -22.45 -10.97 16.75
N TRP A 347 -21.68 -11.12 17.80
CA TRP A 347 -21.34 -10.01 18.67
C TRP A 347 -20.42 -8.98 17.98
N LEU A 348 -19.35 -9.42 17.30
CA LEU A 348 -18.42 -8.52 16.61
C LEU A 348 -19.10 -7.69 15.52
N GLU A 349 -20.02 -8.30 14.76
CA GLU A 349 -20.78 -7.62 13.70
C GLU A 349 -21.91 -6.72 14.27
N SER A 350 -22.19 -6.79 15.57
CA SER A 350 -23.09 -5.84 16.26
C SER A 350 -22.37 -4.57 16.75
N ASN A 351 -21.04 -4.57 16.80
CA ASN A 351 -20.22 -3.45 17.25
C ASN A 351 -20.02 -2.44 16.10
N GLN A 352 -20.98 -1.55 15.92
CA GLN A 352 -21.00 -0.51 14.87
C GLN A 352 -20.44 0.82 15.34
#